data_9aa522b0345da550b6435c2ca28847c1
#
_entry.id   9aa522b0345da550b6435c2ca28847c1
#
_cell.length_a   1.000
_cell.length_b   1.000
_cell.length_c   1.000
_cell.angle_alpha   90.00
_cell.angle_beta   90.00
_cell.angle_gamma   90.00
#
_symmetry.space_group_name_H-M   'P 1'
#
loop_
_entity.id
_entity.type
_entity.pdbx_description
1 polymer ?
#
loop_
_entity_poly.entity_id
_entity_poly.type
_entity_poly.pdbx_seq_one_letter_code
_entity_poly.pdbx_strand_id
1 'polypeptide(L)'
;GVHRSTDRGRTWKKVGQGINSEDIHGVAVVKNGGKLVYATTNRGLNVSRDNGETFAFQELQSPWQYTRTIVPRADGDKTVFLTNGNGPPGSTGRLLRSRDYGATFEDAGLPGTLNSTPWTVATHPSDPKLIFVCSNLGQAFRSTDGGESWTRLAREFGEVRSTIWQPLP
;
A
#
# COMPACT_ATOMS: atom_id res chain seq x y z
N GLY A 1 13.66 10.20 0.73
CA GLY A 1 12.87 11.20 0.01
C GLY A 1 12.36 10.69 -1.34
N VAL A 2 11.46 11.44 -1.98
CA VAL A 2 10.88 11.12 -3.29
C VAL A 2 11.63 11.87 -4.38
N HIS A 3 11.91 11.17 -5.49
CA HIS A 3 12.50 11.77 -6.69
C HIS A 3 11.59 11.51 -7.90
N ARG A 4 11.50 12.49 -8.79
CA ARG A 4 10.68 12.42 -9.99
C ARG A 4 11.51 12.75 -11.23
N SER A 5 11.29 11.99 -12.29
CA SER A 5 11.75 12.28 -13.64
C SER A 5 10.56 12.65 -14.53
N THR A 6 10.75 13.61 -15.43
CA THR A 6 9.80 13.99 -16.48
C THR A 6 10.31 13.72 -17.88
N ASP A 7 11.53 13.15 -17.99
CA ASP A 7 12.26 12.88 -19.24
C ASP A 7 12.63 11.39 -19.40
N ARG A 8 11.79 10.49 -18.90
CA ARG A 8 11.96 9.01 -18.96
C ARG A 8 13.21 8.53 -18.24
N GLY A 9 13.51 9.13 -17.07
CA GLY A 9 14.60 8.69 -16.20
C GLY A 9 15.99 9.26 -16.59
N ARG A 10 16.08 10.18 -17.54
CA ARG A 10 17.36 10.81 -17.91
C ARG A 10 17.85 11.76 -16.84
N THR A 11 16.95 12.53 -16.25
CA THR A 11 17.23 13.40 -15.09
C THR A 11 16.22 13.19 -13.98
N TRP A 12 16.64 13.42 -12.75
CA TRP A 12 15.81 13.24 -11.56
C TRP A 12 15.89 14.49 -10.68
N LYS A 13 14.76 14.92 -10.19
CA LYS A 13 14.63 16.03 -9.25
C LYS A 13 14.04 15.50 -7.94
N LYS A 14 14.61 15.86 -6.80
CA LYS A 14 14.00 15.64 -5.50
C LYS A 14 12.73 16.47 -5.43
N VAL A 15 11.62 15.83 -5.07
CA VAL A 15 10.31 16.41 -4.85
C VAL A 15 9.81 15.98 -3.48
N GLY A 16 8.60 16.43 -3.08
CA GLY A 16 8.03 15.97 -1.82
C GLY A 16 7.99 17.04 -0.75
N GLN A 17 7.88 18.29 -1.14
CA GLN A 17 7.59 19.36 -0.19
C GLN A 17 6.34 19.02 0.61
N GLY A 18 6.41 19.07 1.93
CA GLY A 18 5.31 18.77 2.85
C GLY A 18 5.22 17.30 3.30
N ILE A 19 6.07 16.41 2.78
CA ILE A 19 6.15 15.03 3.34
C ILE A 19 6.66 15.10 4.78
N ASN A 20 5.98 14.38 5.67
CA ASN A 20 6.26 14.42 7.11
C ASN A 20 7.47 13.57 7.56
N SER A 21 8.08 12.80 6.65
CA SER A 21 9.27 11.99 6.90
C SER A 21 10.03 11.68 5.62
N GLU A 22 11.35 11.69 5.67
CA GLU A 22 12.25 11.27 4.58
C GLU A 22 12.37 9.73 4.46
N ASP A 23 11.90 8.98 5.47
CA ASP A 23 11.86 7.52 5.47
C ASP A 23 10.66 7.03 4.64
N ILE A 24 10.86 7.00 3.31
CA ILE A 24 9.84 6.60 2.34
C ILE A 24 9.84 5.09 2.20
N HIS A 25 8.71 4.47 2.47
CA HIS A 25 8.51 3.03 2.36
C HIS A 25 7.94 2.60 1.00
N GLY A 26 7.09 3.42 0.41
CA GLY A 26 6.47 3.14 -0.87
C GLY A 26 5.92 4.40 -1.53
N VAL A 27 5.84 4.36 -2.86
CA VAL A 27 5.22 5.40 -3.68
C VAL A 27 4.27 4.72 -4.66
N ALA A 28 3.07 5.26 -4.80
CA ALA A 28 2.13 4.82 -5.81
C ALA A 28 1.50 6.01 -6.53
N VAL A 29 1.16 5.79 -7.79
CA VAL A 29 0.47 6.77 -8.64
C VAL A 29 -0.86 6.19 -9.08
N VAL A 30 -1.93 6.93 -8.88
CA VAL A 30 -3.27 6.54 -9.34
C VAL A 30 -3.59 7.27 -10.63
N LYS A 31 -4.04 6.50 -11.62
CA LYS A 31 -4.52 7.02 -12.90
C LYS A 31 -5.92 7.64 -12.78
N ASN A 32 -6.05 8.67 -11.94
CA ASN A 32 -7.25 9.48 -11.87
C ASN A 32 -6.91 10.87 -12.38
N GLY A 33 -6.99 11.08 -13.68
CA GLY A 33 -6.52 12.31 -14.30
C GLY A 33 -5.00 12.57 -14.12
N GLY A 34 -4.24 11.57 -13.66
CA GLY A 34 -2.77 11.57 -13.63
C GLY A 34 -2.11 12.42 -12.56
N LYS A 35 -2.82 12.79 -11.49
CA LYS A 35 -2.29 13.75 -10.51
C LYS A 35 -2.18 13.27 -9.08
N LEU A 36 -2.76 12.12 -8.72
CA LEU A 36 -2.67 11.58 -7.36
C LEU A 36 -1.41 10.75 -7.20
N VAL A 37 -0.57 11.14 -6.26
CA VAL A 37 0.62 10.40 -5.85
C VAL A 37 0.58 10.19 -4.35
N TYR A 38 0.83 8.97 -3.91
CA TYR A 38 0.91 8.61 -2.50
C TYR A 38 2.36 8.31 -2.12
N ALA A 39 2.74 8.71 -0.92
CA ALA A 39 3.98 8.32 -0.29
C ALA A 39 3.69 7.79 1.11
N THR A 40 4.05 6.53 1.36
CA THR A 40 3.97 5.92 2.69
C THR A 40 5.29 6.12 3.43
N THR A 41 5.21 6.38 4.72
CA THR A 41 6.35 6.65 5.57
C THR A 41 6.21 5.96 6.92
N ASN A 42 7.26 6.00 7.72
CA ASN A 42 7.20 5.58 9.13
C ASN A 42 6.26 6.46 9.96
N ARG A 43 5.87 7.65 9.46
CA ARG A 43 4.97 8.60 10.13
C ARG A 43 3.60 8.71 9.49
N GLY A 44 3.30 7.89 8.48
CA GLY A 44 1.98 7.77 7.89
C GLY A 44 1.89 8.02 6.39
N LEU A 45 0.67 8.24 5.94
CA LEU A 45 0.34 8.46 4.54
C LEU A 45 0.47 9.94 4.18
N ASN A 46 1.15 10.22 3.09
CA ASN A 46 1.22 11.56 2.49
C ASN A 46 0.65 11.50 1.07
N VAL A 47 -0.17 12.48 0.71
CA VAL A 47 -0.89 12.52 -0.56
C VAL A 47 -0.58 13.80 -1.31
N SER A 48 -0.17 13.65 -2.56
CA SER A 48 -0.02 14.74 -3.52
C SER A 48 -1.20 14.75 -4.49
N ARG A 49 -1.70 15.95 -4.79
CA ARG A 49 -2.75 16.19 -5.78
C ARG A 49 -2.27 17.02 -6.98
N ASP A 50 -0.98 17.26 -7.04
CA ASP A 50 -0.30 18.10 -8.05
C ASP A 50 0.86 17.34 -8.72
N ASN A 51 0.68 16.03 -8.93
CA ASN A 51 1.66 15.17 -9.59
C ASN A 51 3.00 15.06 -8.84
N GLY A 52 2.97 15.10 -7.52
CA GLY A 52 4.12 14.90 -6.65
C GLY A 52 4.96 16.15 -6.38
N GLU A 53 4.48 17.34 -6.71
CA GLU A 53 5.21 18.58 -6.34
C GLU A 53 5.10 18.85 -4.85
N THR A 54 3.88 18.85 -4.32
CA THR A 54 3.62 19.02 -2.89
C THR A 54 2.83 17.86 -2.32
N PHE A 55 3.02 17.59 -1.04
CA PHE A 55 2.32 16.55 -0.31
C PHE A 55 1.68 17.11 0.95
N ALA A 56 0.55 16.52 1.34
CA ALA A 56 -0.10 16.77 2.61
C ALA A 56 -0.22 15.44 3.38
N PHE A 57 0.05 15.48 4.67
CA PHE A 57 -0.21 14.34 5.56
C PHE A 57 -1.71 14.06 5.60
N GLN A 58 -2.08 12.79 5.45
CA GLN A 58 -3.44 12.29 5.60
C GLN A 58 -3.53 11.42 6.84
N GLU A 59 -4.21 11.90 7.86
CA GLU A 59 -4.47 11.14 9.07
C GLU A 59 -5.39 9.94 8.75
N LEU A 60 -5.00 8.78 9.25
CA LEU A 60 -5.77 7.54 9.11
C LEU A 60 -6.68 7.36 10.32
N GLN A 61 -7.90 6.87 10.10
CA GLN A 61 -8.80 6.39 11.15
C GLN A 61 -8.28 5.06 11.72
N SER A 62 -7.10 5.11 12.33
CA SER A 62 -6.36 3.98 12.86
C SER A 62 -5.62 4.39 14.13
N PRO A 63 -5.44 3.47 15.12
CA PRO A 63 -4.62 3.75 16.29
C PRO A 63 -3.14 3.96 15.94
N TRP A 64 -2.73 3.60 14.71
CA TRP A 64 -1.36 3.73 14.24
C TRP A 64 -1.31 4.56 12.97
N GLN A 65 -0.25 5.37 12.82
CA GLN A 65 0.02 6.09 11.58
C GLN A 65 1.15 5.45 10.75
N TYR A 66 1.89 4.47 11.27
CA TYR A 66 2.90 3.76 10.50
C TYR A 66 2.28 3.06 9.29
N THR A 67 2.80 3.36 8.09
CA THR A 67 2.35 2.78 6.82
C THR A 67 3.53 2.18 6.06
N ARG A 68 3.33 1.04 5.38
CA ARG A 68 4.41 0.38 4.65
C ARG A 68 4.19 0.38 3.14
N THR A 69 3.13 -0.21 2.67
CA THR A 69 2.86 -0.39 1.25
C THR A 69 1.51 0.22 0.90
N ILE A 70 1.46 0.92 -0.23
CA ILE A 70 0.21 1.39 -0.83
C ILE A 70 0.14 0.92 -2.27
N VAL A 71 -0.97 0.27 -2.64
CA VAL A 71 -1.13 -0.34 -3.97
C VAL A 71 -2.55 -0.05 -4.49
N PRO A 72 -2.67 0.65 -5.62
CA PRO A 72 -3.92 0.70 -6.37
C PRO A 72 -4.23 -0.69 -6.95
N ARG A 73 -5.51 -1.07 -7.01
CA ARG A 73 -5.91 -2.30 -7.69
C ARG A 73 -5.54 -2.23 -9.17
N ALA A 74 -5.08 -3.33 -9.73
CA ALA A 74 -4.42 -3.35 -11.04
C ALA A 74 -5.33 -3.06 -12.24
N ASP A 75 -6.65 -3.11 -12.08
CA ASP A 75 -7.64 -2.77 -13.12
C ASP A 75 -7.88 -1.26 -13.28
N GLY A 76 -7.27 -0.44 -12.43
CA GLY A 76 -7.46 1.01 -12.44
C GLY A 76 -8.79 1.48 -11.83
N ASP A 77 -9.52 0.61 -11.14
CA ASP A 77 -10.66 0.96 -10.29
C ASP A 77 -10.21 1.95 -9.18
N LYS A 78 -11.18 2.55 -8.52
CA LYS A 78 -10.97 3.49 -7.40
C LYS A 78 -10.37 2.84 -6.15
N THR A 79 -10.23 1.52 -6.15
CA THR A 79 -9.77 0.75 -4.99
C THR A 79 -8.26 0.90 -4.79
N VAL A 80 -7.88 1.22 -3.55
CA VAL A 80 -6.49 1.33 -3.10
C VAL A 80 -6.34 0.56 -1.79
N PHE A 81 -5.29 -0.24 -1.68
CA PHE A 81 -4.92 -0.95 -0.46
C PHE A 81 -3.73 -0.29 0.20
N LEU A 82 -3.79 -0.17 1.52
CA LEU A 82 -2.75 0.44 2.36
C LEU A 82 -2.45 -0.48 3.55
N THR A 83 -1.20 -0.85 3.72
CA THR A 83 -0.79 -1.60 4.91
C THR A 83 -0.44 -0.65 6.04
N ASN A 84 -0.98 -0.94 7.23
CA ASN A 84 -0.89 -0.10 8.41
C ASN A 84 -0.61 -0.95 9.66
N GLY A 85 0.18 -0.45 10.59
CA GLY A 85 0.51 -1.18 11.80
C GLY A 85 1.28 -0.36 12.82
N ASN A 86 1.77 -1.03 13.86
CA ASN A 86 2.43 -0.36 14.99
C ASN A 86 3.97 -0.32 14.87
N GLY A 87 4.52 -0.62 13.70
CA GLY A 87 5.97 -0.46 13.44
C GLY A 87 6.59 -1.60 12.63
N PRO A 88 7.95 -1.60 12.46
CA PRO A 88 8.72 -2.65 11.81
C PRO A 88 9.39 -3.59 12.84
N PRO A 89 9.12 -4.90 12.88
CA PRO A 89 8.05 -5.60 12.17
C PRO A 89 6.69 -5.30 12.77
N GLY A 90 6.64 -4.68 13.96
CA GLY A 90 5.44 -4.52 14.77
C GLY A 90 4.94 -5.84 15.36
N SER A 91 3.88 -5.76 16.15
CA SER A 91 3.22 -6.92 16.75
C SER A 91 1.77 -7.06 16.28
N THR A 92 1.29 -6.11 15.48
CA THR A 92 -0.08 -6.07 14.96
C THR A 92 -0.20 -5.04 13.85
N GLY A 93 -1.33 -5.07 13.15
CA GLY A 93 -1.65 -4.13 12.10
C GLY A 93 -2.98 -4.45 11.45
N ARG A 94 -3.25 -3.80 10.34
CA ARG A 94 -4.42 -4.04 9.50
C ARG A 94 -4.13 -3.72 8.05
N LEU A 95 -4.87 -4.32 7.16
CA LEU A 95 -4.98 -3.86 5.79
C LEU A 95 -6.12 -2.85 5.72
N LEU A 96 -5.83 -1.67 5.25
CA LEU A 96 -6.84 -0.65 4.97
C LEU A 96 -7.19 -0.69 3.48
N ARG A 97 -8.47 -0.50 3.17
CA ARG A 97 -8.99 -0.40 1.82
C ARG A 97 -9.69 0.92 1.63
N SER A 98 -9.44 1.56 0.51
CA SER A 98 -10.19 2.70 0.00
C SER A 98 -10.98 2.28 -1.24
N ARG A 99 -12.16 2.91 -1.47
CA ARG A 99 -12.96 2.79 -2.69
C ARG A 99 -13.14 4.12 -3.42
N ASP A 100 -12.38 5.13 -3.02
CA ASP A 100 -12.50 6.51 -3.49
C ASP A 100 -11.14 7.15 -3.79
N TYR A 101 -10.22 6.34 -4.34
CA TYR A 101 -8.85 6.77 -4.62
C TYR A 101 -8.12 7.27 -3.37
N GLY A 102 -8.30 6.61 -2.23
CA GLY A 102 -7.58 6.94 -0.99
C GLY A 102 -8.07 8.18 -0.27
N ALA A 103 -9.25 8.72 -0.60
CA ALA A 103 -9.82 9.83 0.16
C ALA A 103 -10.29 9.37 1.54
N THR A 104 -10.88 8.18 1.62
CA THR A 104 -11.23 7.51 2.88
C THR A 104 -10.70 6.08 2.91
N PHE A 105 -10.47 5.56 4.12
CA PHE A 105 -10.01 4.19 4.33
C PHE A 105 -10.84 3.48 5.38
N GLU A 106 -11.14 2.20 5.14
CA GLU A 106 -11.79 1.26 6.05
C GLU A 106 -10.90 0.05 6.30
N ASP A 107 -11.11 -0.68 7.40
CA ASP A 107 -10.43 -1.97 7.62
C ASP A 107 -10.92 -2.99 6.58
N ALA A 108 -10.00 -3.59 5.84
CA ALA A 108 -10.32 -4.60 4.83
C ALA A 108 -10.70 -5.97 5.42
N GLY A 109 -10.59 -6.16 6.73
CA GLY A 109 -11.06 -7.34 7.44
C GLY A 109 -10.21 -8.60 7.23
N LEU A 110 -8.88 -8.49 7.31
CA LEU A 110 -8.02 -9.69 7.32
C LEU A 110 -8.39 -10.60 8.49
N PRO A 111 -8.62 -11.92 8.26
CA PRO A 111 -9.10 -12.83 9.31
C PRO A 111 -8.03 -13.15 10.36
N GLY A 112 -8.46 -13.23 11.61
CA GLY A 112 -7.64 -13.62 12.75
C GLY A 112 -6.77 -12.49 13.29
N THR A 113 -5.85 -12.84 14.18
CA THR A 113 -4.89 -11.90 14.76
C THR A 113 -3.62 -11.85 13.93
N LEU A 114 -3.20 -10.66 13.55
CA LEU A 114 -1.95 -10.48 12.84
C LEU A 114 -0.75 -10.61 13.79
N ASN A 115 0.30 -11.30 13.34
CA ASN A 115 1.54 -11.48 14.10
C ASN A 115 2.54 -10.31 13.94
N SER A 116 2.28 -9.43 12.98
CA SER A 116 3.10 -8.25 12.67
C SER A 116 2.37 -7.31 11.72
N THR A 117 2.96 -6.17 11.43
CA THR A 117 2.44 -5.24 10.40
C THR A 117 2.29 -5.95 9.05
N PRO A 118 1.13 -5.84 8.35
CA PRO A 118 1.04 -6.22 6.94
C PRO A 118 2.11 -5.48 6.14
N TRP A 119 2.85 -6.20 5.31
CA TRP A 119 4.08 -5.67 4.71
C TRP A 119 3.97 -5.46 3.22
N THR A 120 3.32 -6.38 2.53
CA THR A 120 3.21 -6.39 1.07
C THR A 120 1.78 -6.62 0.62
N VAL A 121 1.44 -6.04 -0.53
CA VAL A 121 0.21 -6.31 -1.28
C VAL A 121 0.61 -6.60 -2.72
N ALA A 122 0.13 -7.71 -3.28
CA ALA A 122 0.37 -8.08 -4.66
C ALA A 122 -0.96 -8.18 -5.43
N THR A 123 -1.05 -7.45 -6.53
CA THR A 123 -2.17 -7.45 -7.48
C THR A 123 -1.61 -7.50 -8.89
N HIS A 124 -2.37 -8.01 -9.87
CA HIS A 124 -1.93 -8.15 -11.25
C HIS A 124 -3.06 -7.86 -12.24
N PRO A 125 -2.79 -7.21 -13.38
CA PRO A 125 -3.85 -6.82 -14.33
C PRO A 125 -4.52 -8.00 -15.05
N SER A 126 -3.90 -9.17 -15.12
CA SER A 126 -4.54 -10.37 -15.71
C SER A 126 -5.68 -10.92 -14.86
N ASP A 127 -5.65 -10.72 -13.54
CA ASP A 127 -6.73 -11.02 -12.63
C ASP A 127 -6.69 -10.04 -11.44
N PRO A 128 -7.30 -8.88 -11.57
CA PRO A 128 -7.31 -7.86 -10.52
C PRO A 128 -8.14 -8.26 -9.28
N LYS A 129 -8.91 -9.35 -9.37
CA LYS A 129 -9.65 -9.90 -8.22
C LYS A 129 -8.78 -10.78 -7.33
N LEU A 130 -7.72 -11.37 -7.89
CA LEU A 130 -6.76 -12.17 -7.13
C LEU A 130 -5.71 -11.27 -6.48
N ILE A 131 -5.76 -11.19 -5.16
CA ILE A 131 -4.86 -10.33 -4.37
C ILE A 131 -4.22 -11.14 -3.26
N PHE A 132 -2.94 -10.94 -3.05
CA PHE A 132 -2.21 -11.50 -1.91
C PHE A 132 -1.71 -10.40 -0.99
N VAL A 133 -1.77 -10.66 0.30
CA VAL A 133 -1.21 -9.81 1.36
C VAL A 133 -0.36 -10.67 2.26
N CYS A 134 0.82 -10.21 2.62
CA CYS A 134 1.63 -10.89 3.63
C CYS A 134 1.99 -9.93 4.76
N SER A 135 1.96 -10.44 5.99
CA SER A 135 2.56 -9.76 7.13
C SER A 135 4.10 -9.88 7.08
N ASN A 136 4.80 -9.02 7.79
CA ASN A 136 6.27 -9.07 7.83
C ASN A 136 6.78 -10.43 8.34
N LEU A 137 6.14 -11.00 9.37
CA LEU A 137 6.52 -12.29 9.98
C LEU A 137 5.79 -13.49 9.35
N GLY A 138 5.32 -13.38 8.10
CA GLY A 138 5.04 -14.53 7.25
C GLY A 138 3.59 -15.04 7.23
N GLN A 139 2.63 -14.40 7.88
CA GLN A 139 1.23 -14.72 7.60
C GLN A 139 0.87 -14.28 6.18
N ALA A 140 0.15 -15.13 5.45
CA ALA A 140 -0.27 -14.84 4.10
C ALA A 140 -1.80 -14.93 3.96
N PHE A 141 -2.36 -14.00 3.22
CA PHE A 141 -3.79 -13.87 2.98
C PHE A 141 -4.07 -13.77 1.48
N ARG A 142 -5.18 -14.32 1.05
CA ARG A 142 -5.64 -14.30 -0.33
C ARG A 142 -7.07 -13.79 -0.40
N SER A 143 -7.32 -12.89 -1.35
CA SER A 143 -8.65 -12.56 -1.86
C SER A 143 -8.79 -13.04 -3.29
N THR A 144 -10.00 -13.46 -3.69
CA THR A 144 -10.37 -13.82 -5.07
C THR A 144 -11.54 -13.00 -5.59
N ASP A 145 -11.95 -11.99 -4.84
CA ASP A 145 -13.09 -11.12 -5.12
C ASP A 145 -12.73 -9.62 -5.14
N GLY A 146 -11.45 -9.31 -5.32
CA GLY A 146 -10.97 -7.92 -5.41
C GLY A 146 -10.78 -7.24 -4.06
N GLY A 147 -10.62 -8.03 -2.99
CA GLY A 147 -10.39 -7.55 -1.63
C GLY A 147 -11.68 -7.35 -0.82
N GLU A 148 -12.80 -7.92 -1.26
CA GLU A 148 -14.05 -7.88 -0.49
C GLU A 148 -14.01 -8.86 0.68
N SER A 149 -13.45 -10.06 0.46
CA SER A 149 -13.22 -11.06 1.49
C SER A 149 -11.81 -11.65 1.43
N TRP A 150 -11.36 -12.22 2.53
CA TRP A 150 -10.00 -12.71 2.69
C TRP A 150 -9.97 -14.09 3.32
N THR A 151 -9.08 -14.94 2.83
CA THR A 151 -8.75 -16.23 3.41
C THR A 151 -7.30 -16.23 3.86
N ARG A 152 -7.04 -16.57 5.13
CA ARG A 152 -5.69 -16.82 5.61
C ARG A 152 -5.20 -18.16 5.06
N LEU A 153 -4.00 -18.19 4.48
CA LEU A 153 -3.38 -19.43 4.06
C LEU A 153 -2.88 -20.21 5.29
N ALA A 154 -3.01 -21.54 5.24
CA ALA A 154 -2.62 -22.41 6.36
C ALA A 154 -1.11 -22.38 6.63
N ARG A 155 -0.30 -22.14 5.58
CA ARG A 155 1.15 -22.06 5.72
C ARG A 155 1.57 -20.67 6.16
N GLU A 156 2.40 -20.59 7.20
CA GLU A 156 3.18 -19.40 7.53
C GLU A 156 4.59 -19.53 6.94
N PHE A 157 5.11 -18.39 6.50
CA PHE A 157 6.46 -18.29 5.97
C PHE A 157 7.37 -17.69 7.04
N GLY A 158 8.64 -17.55 6.76
CA GLY A 158 9.52 -16.70 7.55
C GLY A 158 9.29 -15.22 7.23
N GLU A 159 10.30 -14.39 7.43
CA GLU A 159 10.20 -12.97 7.12
C GLU A 159 9.89 -12.73 5.63
N VAL A 160 8.82 -11.98 5.34
CA VAL A 160 8.40 -11.63 3.98
C VAL A 160 8.69 -10.17 3.71
N ARG A 161 9.55 -9.91 2.73
CA ARG A 161 9.91 -8.56 2.29
C ARG A 161 9.21 -8.13 1.01
N SER A 162 8.83 -9.08 0.16
CA SER A 162 8.15 -8.82 -1.11
C SER A 162 7.23 -9.98 -1.46
N THR A 163 6.17 -9.70 -2.18
CA THR A 163 5.23 -10.69 -2.73
C THR A 163 4.87 -10.27 -4.14
N ILE A 164 4.97 -11.18 -5.07
CA ILE A 164 4.46 -11.06 -6.43
C ILE A 164 3.75 -12.34 -6.80
N TRP A 165 2.86 -12.29 -7.77
CA TRP A 165 2.32 -13.47 -8.43
C TRP A 165 2.26 -13.22 -9.93
N GLN A 166 2.28 -14.29 -10.70
CA GLN A 166 2.21 -14.26 -12.14
C GLN A 166 1.17 -15.27 -12.61
N PRO A 167 0.37 -14.97 -13.64
CA PRO A 167 -0.45 -15.98 -14.27
C PRO A 167 0.46 -17.05 -14.89
N LEU A 168 0.01 -18.29 -14.86
CA LEU A 168 0.65 -19.35 -15.64
C LEU A 168 0.45 -19.07 -17.13
N PRO A 169 1.43 -19.42 -18.00
CA PRO A 169 1.30 -19.28 -19.45
C PRO A 169 0.16 -20.12 -20.00
#